data_e23fb26a9107a591988c1ccf9288d27a
#
_entry.id   e23fb26a9107a591988c1ccf9288d27a
#
_cell.length_a   1.000
_cell.length_b   1.000
_cell.length_c   1.000
_cell.angle_alpha   90.00
_cell.angle_beta   90.00
_cell.angle_gamma   90.00
#
_symmetry.space_group_name_H-M   'P 1'
#
loop_
_entity.id
_entity.type
_entity.pdbx_description
1 polymer ?
#
loop_
_entity_poly.entity_id
_entity_poly.type
_entity_poly.pdbx_seq_one_letter_code
_entity_poly.pdbx_strand_id
1 'polypeptide(L)'
;MTKFSLAYITLVLLPASWTAFTPASIAMDGASDSFDIAAPGYQYQFPQDHAAHERFRTEWWYYTGQLTSSAGRRFGFQLTFFRRGIPPEQVRTRPSQWSIQQLYLAHVALTDLENGRFLYADKLSRAGLGKAGAETDRLHVWIDRWSLSSTEDPPLRQKLAAATDAFAIDLSLTPAKPPVVHGQNGVSRKGPATGQASHYYSLTRLTTDGHIRLGADTFAVTGLGWMDHEFGSADLADNIVGWDWFSLQLNDSTELMWYSLRHADGSPDPASGGTLILADGQSRPLTFQDLTVEPLAHWTSQRSGARYPQRWRLTAPSIGLHLDVVSQLADQELDTAHSTQVTYWDGAVSATGQARGAPVTGNGYVEMTGYAERFRQKL
;
A
#
# COMPACT_ATOMS: atom_id res chain seq x y z
N MET A 1 66.31 -46.13 -57.84
CA MET A 1 66.13 -44.95 -58.69
C MET A 1 64.66 -44.61 -58.68
N THR A 2 64.22 -43.81 -57.69
CA THR A 2 62.81 -43.46 -57.48
C THR A 2 62.70 -41.95 -57.50
N LYS A 3 61.98 -41.38 -58.47
CA LYS A 3 61.77 -39.97 -58.63
C LYS A 3 60.71 -39.48 -57.72
N PHE A 4 60.97 -38.47 -56.85
CA PHE A 4 59.99 -37.75 -56.08
C PHE A 4 59.46 -36.59 -56.94
N SER A 5 58.13 -36.51 -57.09
CA SER A 5 57.41 -35.43 -57.71
C SER A 5 56.94 -34.43 -56.64
N LEU A 6 57.39 -33.18 -56.76
CA LEU A 6 57.01 -32.10 -55.88
C LEU A 6 55.69 -31.49 -56.41
N ALA A 7 54.62 -31.57 -55.63
CA ALA A 7 53.35 -30.88 -55.90
C ALA A 7 53.37 -29.49 -55.23
N TYR A 8 53.21 -28.44 -56.01
CA TYR A 8 53.04 -27.08 -55.55
C TYR A 8 51.55 -26.89 -55.11
N ILE A 9 51.33 -26.57 -53.86
CA ILE A 9 50.01 -26.15 -53.35
C ILE A 9 49.99 -24.60 -53.46
N THR A 10 49.16 -24.07 -54.34
CA THR A 10 48.89 -22.64 -54.41
C THR A 10 47.83 -22.27 -53.36
N LEU A 11 48.25 -21.49 -52.40
CA LEU A 11 47.38 -20.96 -51.36
C LEU A 11 46.64 -19.72 -51.89
N VAL A 12 45.34 -19.81 -52.11
CA VAL A 12 44.49 -18.69 -52.51
C VAL A 12 44.04 -17.99 -51.23
N LEU A 13 44.59 -16.80 -50.98
CA LEU A 13 44.11 -15.93 -49.87
C LEU A 13 42.88 -15.16 -50.34
N LEU A 14 41.71 -15.51 -49.79
CA LEU A 14 40.48 -14.71 -49.88
C LEU A 14 40.54 -13.57 -48.86
N PRO A 15 40.19 -12.33 -49.22
CA PRO A 15 40.14 -11.22 -48.28
C PRO A 15 38.92 -11.42 -47.35
N ALA A 16 39.14 -11.54 -46.04
CA ALA A 16 38.11 -11.47 -45.07
C ALA A 16 37.60 -10.02 -44.95
N SER A 17 36.40 -9.77 -45.44
CA SER A 17 35.69 -8.50 -45.20
C SER A 17 35.25 -8.44 -43.75
N TRP A 18 35.93 -7.65 -42.95
CA TRP A 18 35.50 -7.28 -41.62
C TRP A 18 34.34 -6.30 -41.75
N THR A 19 33.11 -6.78 -41.57
CA THR A 19 31.97 -5.89 -41.31
C THR A 19 32.15 -5.36 -39.90
N ALA A 20 32.45 -4.08 -39.81
CA ALA A 20 32.44 -3.37 -38.54
C ALA A 20 31.02 -3.43 -37.96
N PHE A 21 30.86 -4.18 -36.89
CA PHE A 21 29.68 -4.08 -36.01
C PHE A 21 29.74 -2.68 -35.35
N THR A 22 29.01 -1.73 -35.88
CA THR A 22 28.66 -0.53 -35.14
C THR A 22 27.69 -0.97 -34.01
N PRO A 23 28.04 -0.77 -32.74
CA PRO A 23 27.06 -0.97 -31.68
C PRO A 23 25.90 -0.01 -31.97
N ALA A 24 24.69 -0.56 -32.15
CA ALA A 24 23.50 0.25 -32.17
C ALA A 24 23.50 1.01 -30.82
N SER A 25 23.70 2.32 -30.91
CA SER A 25 23.40 3.19 -29.79
C SER A 25 21.94 2.94 -29.43
N ILE A 26 21.71 2.30 -28.29
CA ILE A 26 20.40 2.29 -27.66
C ILE A 26 20.14 3.78 -27.40
N ALA A 27 19.33 4.39 -28.27
CA ALA A 27 18.74 5.67 -27.99
C ALA A 27 18.01 5.47 -26.65
N MET A 28 18.44 6.18 -25.62
CA MET A 28 17.62 6.33 -24.42
C MET A 28 16.31 6.93 -24.93
N ASP A 29 15.27 6.12 -24.96
CA ASP A 29 13.94 6.56 -25.32
C ASP A 29 13.65 7.81 -24.52
N GLY A 30 13.27 8.87 -25.22
CA GLY A 30 12.86 10.13 -24.62
C GLY A 30 11.79 9.82 -23.58
N ALA A 31 11.90 10.45 -22.43
CA ALA A 31 10.97 10.30 -21.32
C ALA A 31 9.53 10.32 -21.89
N SER A 32 8.80 9.23 -21.68
CA SER A 32 7.41 9.11 -22.08
C SER A 32 6.64 10.32 -21.53
N ASP A 33 5.92 11.02 -22.40
CA ASP A 33 5.10 12.19 -22.02
C ASP A 33 3.92 11.83 -21.11
N SER A 34 3.78 10.57 -20.73
CA SER A 34 2.70 10.03 -19.91
C SER A 34 3.24 9.10 -18.82
N PHE A 35 2.50 8.97 -17.72
CA PHE A 35 2.79 7.99 -16.71
C PHE A 35 2.57 6.56 -17.19
N ASP A 36 3.31 5.62 -16.63
CA ASP A 36 3.13 4.19 -16.87
C ASP A 36 1.79 3.73 -16.28
N ILE A 37 1.21 2.70 -16.86
CA ILE A 37 0.03 2.01 -16.33
C ILE A 37 0.43 0.67 -15.72
N ALA A 38 -0.29 0.26 -14.66
CA ALA A 38 -0.09 -1.07 -14.09
C ALA A 38 -0.55 -2.14 -15.09
N ALA A 39 0.37 -3.02 -15.46
CA ALA A 39 0.17 -4.06 -16.47
C ALA A 39 0.85 -5.37 -16.03
N PRO A 40 0.37 -6.54 -16.49
CA PRO A 40 1.03 -7.82 -16.23
C PRO A 40 2.49 -7.84 -16.71
N GLY A 41 3.35 -8.53 -15.95
CA GLY A 41 4.76 -8.69 -16.30
C GLY A 41 5.72 -7.84 -15.48
N TYR A 42 5.22 -7.00 -14.58
CA TYR A 42 6.07 -6.33 -13.60
C TYR A 42 6.76 -7.34 -12.70
N GLN A 43 8.07 -7.21 -12.54
CA GLN A 43 8.89 -8.09 -11.72
C GLN A 43 9.31 -7.35 -10.46
N TYR A 44 8.69 -7.69 -9.34
CA TYR A 44 9.06 -7.10 -8.04
C TYR A 44 10.47 -7.49 -7.63
N GLN A 45 11.24 -6.51 -7.19
CA GLN A 45 12.61 -6.66 -6.68
C GLN A 45 12.72 -6.04 -5.29
N PHE A 46 12.71 -6.88 -4.27
CA PHE A 46 12.88 -6.40 -2.90
C PHE A 46 14.36 -6.43 -2.51
N PRO A 47 14.87 -5.37 -1.81
CA PRO A 47 14.11 -4.27 -1.18
C PRO A 47 13.83 -3.06 -2.09
N GLN A 48 14.25 -3.02 -3.35
CA GLN A 48 14.15 -1.86 -4.23
C GLN A 48 12.69 -1.36 -4.37
N ASP A 49 11.74 -2.27 -4.52
CA ASP A 49 10.33 -1.89 -4.70
C ASP A 49 9.64 -1.42 -3.40
N HIS A 50 10.40 -1.22 -2.31
CA HIS A 50 9.93 -0.41 -1.19
C HIS A 50 10.10 1.09 -1.43
N ALA A 51 10.95 1.49 -2.39
CA ALA A 51 11.21 2.87 -2.79
C ALA A 51 10.08 3.46 -3.66
N ALA A 52 10.24 4.72 -4.10
CA ALA A 52 9.24 5.40 -4.91
C ALA A 52 9.28 4.99 -6.39
N HIS A 53 8.11 4.87 -7.00
CA HIS A 53 7.89 4.50 -8.39
C HIS A 53 7.40 5.72 -9.20
N GLU A 54 8.28 6.70 -9.44
CA GLU A 54 7.92 7.99 -10.05
C GLU A 54 7.34 7.90 -11.46
N ARG A 55 7.54 6.78 -12.16
CA ARG A 55 6.91 6.52 -13.47
C ARG A 55 5.40 6.29 -13.38
N PHE A 56 4.87 6.00 -12.18
CA PHE A 56 3.44 5.92 -11.92
C PHE A 56 2.92 7.23 -11.34
N ARG A 57 1.68 7.59 -11.68
CA ARG A 57 1.08 8.86 -11.28
C ARG A 57 0.75 8.94 -9.81
N THR A 58 0.25 7.84 -9.22
CA THR A 58 -0.22 7.77 -7.84
C THR A 58 0.44 6.60 -7.14
N GLU A 59 0.83 6.83 -5.90
CA GLU A 59 1.50 5.84 -5.07
C GLU A 59 1.22 6.13 -3.61
N TRP A 60 1.08 5.08 -2.78
CA TRP A 60 0.94 5.24 -1.35
C TRP A 60 1.62 4.12 -0.57
N TRP A 61 2.14 4.49 0.59
CA TRP A 61 2.66 3.64 1.63
C TRP A 61 1.74 3.78 2.83
N TYR A 62 0.96 2.75 3.13
CA TYR A 62 -0.05 2.75 4.16
C TYR A 62 0.34 1.78 5.26
N TYR A 63 0.41 2.27 6.49
CA TYR A 63 0.76 1.49 7.66
C TYR A 63 -0.34 1.58 8.69
N THR A 64 -0.73 0.41 9.24
CA THR A 64 -1.66 0.31 10.36
C THR A 64 -1.17 -0.73 11.35
N GLY A 65 -1.74 -0.71 12.56
CA GLY A 65 -1.43 -1.75 13.53
C GLY A 65 -2.07 -1.50 14.88
N GLN A 66 -1.96 -2.52 15.73
CA GLN A 66 -2.42 -2.44 17.11
C GLN A 66 -1.27 -2.74 18.06
N LEU A 67 -1.12 -1.89 19.05
CA LEU A 67 0.00 -1.86 19.96
C LEU A 67 -0.51 -1.89 21.42
N THR A 68 0.30 -2.49 22.29
CA THR A 68 0.02 -2.55 23.73
C THR A 68 1.23 -2.02 24.48
N SER A 69 0.99 -1.15 25.44
CA SER A 69 2.04 -0.68 26.35
C SER A 69 2.37 -1.73 27.42
N SER A 70 3.49 -1.58 28.08
CA SER A 70 3.87 -2.44 29.20
C SER A 70 2.85 -2.46 30.37
N ALA A 71 2.03 -1.41 30.47
CA ALA A 71 0.94 -1.32 31.44
C ALA A 71 -0.40 -1.89 30.92
N GLY A 72 -0.42 -2.50 29.73
CA GLY A 72 -1.61 -3.11 29.14
C GLY A 72 -2.52 -2.13 28.38
N ARG A 73 -2.17 -0.83 28.27
CA ARG A 73 -2.97 0.15 27.52
C ARG A 73 -2.82 -0.11 26.03
N ARG A 74 -3.95 -0.19 25.31
CA ARG A 74 -4.01 -0.57 23.90
C ARG A 74 -4.21 0.64 23.01
N PHE A 75 -3.51 0.62 21.87
CA PHE A 75 -3.57 1.67 20.87
C PHE A 75 -3.73 1.07 19.47
N GLY A 76 -4.48 1.77 18.61
CA GLY A 76 -4.43 1.61 17.18
C GLY A 76 -3.60 2.74 16.57
N PHE A 77 -2.89 2.49 15.49
CA PHE A 77 -2.21 3.55 14.72
C PHE A 77 -2.42 3.37 13.23
N GLN A 78 -2.41 4.50 12.53
CA GLN A 78 -2.35 4.58 11.07
C GLN A 78 -1.35 5.67 10.69
N LEU A 79 -0.51 5.40 9.68
CA LEU A 79 0.34 6.40 9.02
C LEU A 79 0.39 6.09 7.54
N THR A 80 -0.09 7.04 6.73
CA THR A 80 -0.08 6.90 5.27
C THR A 80 0.67 8.07 4.64
N PHE A 81 1.52 7.76 3.68
CA PHE A 81 2.08 8.72 2.75
C PHE A 81 1.52 8.46 1.35
N PHE A 82 1.15 9.54 0.68
CA PHE A 82 0.71 9.50 -0.72
C PHE A 82 1.65 10.37 -1.55
N ARG A 83 1.97 9.90 -2.75
CA ARG A 83 2.65 10.66 -3.79
C ARG A 83 1.75 10.77 -5.01
N ARG A 84 1.67 11.98 -5.57
CA ARG A 84 0.97 12.21 -6.82
C ARG A 84 1.85 13.00 -7.78
N GLY A 85 2.15 12.40 -8.92
CA GLY A 85 2.83 13.05 -10.03
C GLY A 85 1.90 14.00 -10.79
N ILE A 86 2.41 15.17 -11.12
CA ILE A 86 1.72 16.14 -11.98
C ILE A 86 2.05 15.80 -13.44
N PRO A 87 1.07 15.69 -14.35
CA PRO A 87 1.31 15.37 -15.74
C PRO A 87 2.37 16.26 -16.38
N PRO A 88 3.35 15.68 -17.10
CA PRO A 88 4.48 16.44 -17.66
C PRO A 88 4.07 17.61 -18.57
N GLU A 89 2.98 17.48 -19.30
CA GLU A 89 2.43 18.56 -20.13
C GLU A 89 1.98 19.78 -19.30
N GLN A 90 1.46 19.56 -18.09
CA GLN A 90 1.08 20.66 -17.19
C GLN A 90 2.29 21.36 -16.59
N VAL A 91 3.38 20.62 -16.33
CA VAL A 91 4.65 21.18 -15.85
C VAL A 91 5.31 22.01 -16.96
N ARG A 92 5.34 21.52 -18.22
CA ARG A 92 5.95 22.22 -19.36
C ARG A 92 5.27 23.53 -19.73
N THR A 93 3.96 23.64 -19.57
CA THR A 93 3.21 24.88 -19.84
C THR A 93 3.51 26.00 -18.83
N ARG A 94 4.18 25.67 -17.73
CA ARG A 94 4.55 26.63 -16.66
C ARG A 94 6.02 26.46 -16.27
N PRO A 95 6.98 26.73 -17.19
CA PRO A 95 8.40 26.54 -16.91
C PRO A 95 8.85 27.52 -15.81
N SER A 96 9.08 27.02 -14.62
CA SER A 96 9.57 27.75 -13.46
C SER A 96 10.35 26.79 -12.57
N GLN A 97 11.39 27.26 -11.92
CA GLN A 97 12.07 26.52 -10.84
C GLN A 97 11.11 26.17 -9.68
N TRP A 98 9.93 26.79 -9.66
CA TRP A 98 8.86 26.56 -8.68
C TRP A 98 7.75 25.65 -9.22
N SER A 99 7.91 25.08 -10.42
CA SER A 99 6.92 24.15 -11.00
C SER A 99 6.75 22.94 -10.08
N ILE A 100 5.50 22.60 -9.80
CA ILE A 100 5.16 21.44 -8.98
C ILE A 100 5.22 20.22 -9.90
N GLN A 101 6.12 19.29 -9.60
CA GLN A 101 6.22 18.01 -10.32
C GLN A 101 5.59 16.88 -9.51
N GLN A 102 5.69 16.95 -8.19
CA GLN A 102 5.19 15.95 -7.26
C GLN A 102 4.47 16.64 -6.09
N LEU A 103 3.34 16.08 -5.69
CA LEU A 103 2.64 16.40 -4.45
C LEU A 103 2.78 15.22 -3.49
N TYR A 104 2.99 15.54 -2.23
CA TYR A 104 3.06 14.59 -1.14
C TYR A 104 2.01 14.92 -0.11
N LEU A 105 1.27 13.92 0.30
CA LEU A 105 0.25 14.03 1.35
C LEU A 105 0.55 12.99 2.40
N ALA A 106 0.17 13.25 3.64
CA ALA A 106 0.29 12.24 4.70
C ALA A 106 -0.84 12.38 5.71
N HIS A 107 -1.32 11.25 6.19
CA HIS A 107 -2.28 11.15 7.28
C HIS A 107 -1.65 10.36 8.42
N VAL A 108 -1.87 10.79 9.64
CA VAL A 108 -1.53 10.04 10.85
C VAL A 108 -2.71 10.00 11.77
N ALA A 109 -3.02 8.82 12.33
CA ALA A 109 -4.04 8.66 13.35
C ALA A 109 -3.55 7.80 14.50
N LEU A 110 -4.08 8.08 15.68
CA LEU A 110 -3.87 7.32 16.91
C LEU A 110 -5.21 7.08 17.58
N THR A 111 -5.56 5.82 17.80
CA THR A 111 -6.70 5.39 18.58
C THR A 111 -6.24 4.97 19.96
N ASP A 112 -6.68 5.67 21.00
CA ASP A 112 -6.52 5.28 22.41
C ASP A 112 -7.73 4.46 22.81
N LEU A 113 -7.62 3.15 22.72
CA LEU A 113 -8.75 2.22 22.87
C LEU A 113 -9.29 2.19 24.30
N GLU A 114 -8.45 2.43 25.31
CA GLU A 114 -8.88 2.40 26.72
C GLU A 114 -9.69 3.65 27.09
N ASN A 115 -9.41 4.80 26.47
CA ASN A 115 -10.11 6.05 26.78
C ASN A 115 -11.11 6.46 25.68
N GLY A 116 -11.31 5.60 24.65
CA GLY A 116 -12.24 5.87 23.57
C GLY A 116 -11.92 7.16 22.80
N ARG A 117 -10.65 7.44 22.56
CA ARG A 117 -10.20 8.66 21.89
C ARG A 117 -9.59 8.36 20.54
N PHE A 118 -10.02 9.07 19.53
CA PHE A 118 -9.42 9.06 18.19
C PHE A 118 -8.81 10.42 17.89
N LEU A 119 -7.54 10.43 17.53
CA LEU A 119 -6.77 11.64 17.21
C LEU A 119 -6.14 11.45 15.84
N TYR A 120 -6.19 12.47 15.00
CA TYR A 120 -5.58 12.43 13.68
C TYR A 120 -5.05 13.80 13.25
N ALA A 121 -4.19 13.79 12.26
CA ALA A 121 -3.73 14.97 11.55
C ALA A 121 -3.37 14.61 10.11
N ASP A 122 -3.43 15.60 9.23
CA ASP A 122 -3.07 15.47 7.84
C ASP A 122 -2.10 16.56 7.39
N LYS A 123 -1.32 16.28 6.35
CA LYS A 123 -0.38 17.21 5.73
C LYS A 123 -0.44 17.13 4.22
N LEU A 124 -0.19 18.26 3.58
CA LEU A 124 0.05 18.41 2.14
C LEU A 124 1.31 19.23 1.93
N SER A 125 2.19 18.77 1.06
CA SER A 125 3.37 19.51 0.64
C SER A 125 3.70 19.20 -0.83
N ARG A 126 4.33 20.15 -1.50
CA ARG A 126 4.97 19.89 -2.79
C ARG A 126 6.40 19.40 -2.56
N ALA A 127 6.94 18.67 -3.51
CA ALA A 127 8.38 18.44 -3.58
C ALA A 127 9.14 19.76 -3.67
N GLY A 128 10.31 19.81 -3.07
CA GLY A 128 11.21 20.94 -3.15
C GLY A 128 11.62 21.48 -1.78
N LEU A 129 12.79 22.14 -1.76
CA LEU A 129 13.42 22.69 -0.56
C LEU A 129 13.62 21.67 0.59
N GLY A 130 13.65 20.38 0.27
CA GLY A 130 13.77 19.30 1.26
C GLY A 130 12.56 19.12 2.19
N LYS A 131 11.43 19.81 1.93
CA LYS A 131 10.25 19.74 2.79
C LYS A 131 9.46 18.46 2.65
N ALA A 132 9.39 17.91 1.45
CA ALA A 132 8.75 16.64 1.17
C ALA A 132 9.44 15.93 0.01
N GLY A 133 9.40 14.62 0.02
CA GLY A 133 10.00 13.79 -1.01
C GLY A 133 9.83 12.32 -0.76
N ALA A 134 10.24 11.54 -1.76
CA ALA A 134 10.46 10.10 -1.66
C ALA A 134 11.70 9.72 -2.49
N GLU A 135 12.54 8.87 -1.95
CA GLU A 135 13.74 8.37 -2.66
C GLU A 135 13.36 7.21 -3.58
N THR A 136 14.06 7.05 -4.71
CA THR A 136 13.77 6.02 -5.72
C THR A 136 14.68 4.80 -5.62
N ASP A 137 15.69 4.83 -4.77
CA ASP A 137 16.68 3.76 -4.58
C ASP A 137 16.52 3.03 -3.23
N ARG A 138 15.78 3.62 -2.29
CA ARG A 138 15.47 3.04 -0.99
C ARG A 138 14.16 3.57 -0.41
N LEU A 139 13.63 2.86 0.57
CA LEU A 139 12.45 3.33 1.32
C LEU A 139 12.83 4.53 2.18
N HIS A 140 12.50 5.71 1.71
CA HIS A 140 12.55 6.95 2.46
C HIS A 140 11.53 7.94 1.87
N VAL A 141 10.47 8.20 2.63
CA VAL A 141 9.39 9.13 2.27
C VAL A 141 9.20 10.10 3.42
N TRP A 142 9.04 11.40 3.15
CA TRP A 142 8.89 12.38 4.23
C TRP A 142 8.04 13.58 3.84
N ILE A 143 7.42 14.19 4.84
CA ILE A 143 6.85 15.54 4.83
C ILE A 143 7.25 16.23 6.13
N ASP A 144 8.10 17.24 6.06
CA ASP A 144 8.74 17.90 7.21
C ASP A 144 9.46 16.88 8.12
N ARG A 145 8.91 16.67 9.35
CA ARG A 145 9.44 15.70 10.33
C ARG A 145 8.68 14.38 10.34
N TRP A 146 7.62 14.23 9.56
CA TRP A 146 6.98 12.93 9.39
C TRP A 146 7.77 12.15 8.38
N SER A 147 8.09 10.92 8.71
CA SER A 147 8.92 10.11 7.82
C SER A 147 8.64 8.63 7.95
N LEU A 148 8.92 7.96 6.86
CA LEU A 148 8.98 6.52 6.71
C LEU A 148 10.36 6.21 6.10
N SER A 149 11.11 5.31 6.69
CA SER A 149 12.41 4.90 6.15
C SER A 149 12.72 3.44 6.47
N SER A 150 13.68 2.84 5.78
CA SER A 150 14.25 1.53 6.13
C SER A 150 15.69 1.66 6.57
N THR A 151 16.15 0.71 7.41
CA THR A 151 17.57 0.51 7.66
C THR A 151 18.24 -0.11 6.43
N GLU A 152 19.53 0.14 6.24
CA GLU A 152 20.30 -0.42 5.12
C GLU A 152 20.71 -1.88 5.35
N ASP A 153 20.94 -2.26 6.62
CA ASP A 153 21.41 -3.59 6.99
C ASP A 153 20.28 -4.57 7.35
N PRO A 154 20.40 -5.86 6.96
CA PRO A 154 19.46 -6.90 7.38
C PRO A 154 19.52 -7.17 8.91
N PRO A 155 18.37 -7.48 9.55
CA PRO A 155 17.04 -7.49 8.94
C PRO A 155 16.56 -6.08 8.65
N LEU A 156 16.01 -5.86 7.46
CA LEU A 156 15.44 -4.57 7.09
C LEU A 156 14.37 -4.16 8.11
N ARG A 157 14.66 -3.13 8.89
CA ARG A 157 13.71 -2.51 9.78
C ARG A 157 13.15 -1.27 9.11
N GLN A 158 11.86 -1.11 9.18
CA GLN A 158 11.19 0.12 8.76
C GLN A 158 10.96 0.99 9.99
N LYS A 159 11.16 2.29 9.84
CA LYS A 159 10.96 3.28 10.90
C LYS A 159 9.87 4.25 10.49
N LEU A 160 8.89 4.43 11.34
CA LEU A 160 7.80 5.39 11.20
C LEU A 160 7.95 6.45 12.27
N ALA A 161 7.95 7.71 11.87
CA ALA A 161 7.94 8.84 12.77
C ALA A 161 6.92 9.90 12.33
N ALA A 162 5.99 10.23 13.21
CA ALA A 162 5.06 11.33 13.00
C ALA A 162 4.74 12.00 14.33
N ALA A 163 4.73 13.33 14.35
CA ALA A 163 4.46 14.11 15.54
C ALA A 163 3.49 15.25 15.25
N THR A 164 2.52 15.38 16.14
CA THR A 164 1.57 16.49 16.23
C THR A 164 1.71 17.16 17.61
N ASP A 165 0.97 18.21 17.86
CA ASP A 165 0.91 18.82 19.18
C ASP A 165 0.29 17.86 20.21
N ALA A 166 -0.72 17.08 19.81
CA ALA A 166 -1.49 16.21 20.68
C ALA A 166 -0.84 14.84 20.93
N PHE A 167 -0.16 14.28 19.92
CA PHE A 167 0.44 12.94 19.99
C PHE A 167 1.65 12.80 19.07
N ALA A 168 2.43 11.74 19.27
CA ALA A 168 3.47 11.32 18.35
C ALA A 168 3.60 9.80 18.36
N ILE A 169 4.05 9.26 17.23
CA ILE A 169 4.47 7.87 17.07
C ILE A 169 5.93 7.84 16.61
N ASP A 170 6.72 6.95 17.19
CA ASP A 170 8.09 6.61 16.79
C ASP A 170 8.22 5.10 16.90
N LEU A 171 8.08 4.42 15.77
CA LEU A 171 7.91 2.98 15.70
C LEU A 171 8.97 2.34 14.81
N SER A 172 9.44 1.17 15.22
CA SER A 172 10.29 0.27 14.43
C SER A 172 9.48 -0.98 14.08
N LEU A 173 9.46 -1.35 12.79
CA LEU A 173 8.69 -2.46 12.27
C LEU A 173 9.61 -3.43 11.55
N THR A 174 9.55 -4.71 11.91
CA THR A 174 10.35 -5.77 11.31
C THR A 174 9.44 -6.79 10.64
N PRO A 175 9.58 -7.04 9.32
CA PRO A 175 8.81 -8.06 8.64
C PRO A 175 9.02 -9.45 9.23
N ALA A 176 7.93 -10.10 9.61
CA ALA A 176 7.92 -11.48 10.09
C ALA A 176 7.62 -12.49 8.98
N LYS A 177 7.20 -12.00 7.81
CA LYS A 177 6.90 -12.79 6.61
C LYS A 177 7.44 -12.07 5.36
N PRO A 178 7.66 -12.79 4.25
CA PRO A 178 8.00 -12.18 2.96
C PRO A 178 6.89 -11.23 2.46
N PRO A 179 7.22 -10.30 1.56
CA PRO A 179 6.22 -9.47 0.88
C PRO A 179 5.20 -10.34 0.12
N VAL A 180 3.94 -9.97 0.19
CA VAL A 180 2.82 -10.65 -0.47
C VAL A 180 2.31 -9.79 -1.61
N VAL A 181 2.50 -10.26 -2.83
CA VAL A 181 2.02 -9.57 -4.05
C VAL A 181 0.56 -9.94 -4.29
N HIS A 182 -0.29 -8.93 -4.47
CA HIS A 182 -1.73 -9.08 -4.65
C HIS A 182 -2.17 -9.07 -6.11
N GLY A 183 -3.42 -9.50 -6.34
CA GLY A 183 -4.05 -9.53 -7.66
C GLY A 183 -3.58 -10.69 -8.54
N GLN A 184 -3.84 -10.57 -9.84
CA GLN A 184 -3.42 -11.57 -10.82
C GLN A 184 -2.11 -11.12 -11.47
N ASN A 185 -1.07 -11.95 -11.35
CA ASN A 185 0.27 -11.66 -11.90
C ASN A 185 0.80 -10.28 -11.45
N GLY A 186 0.60 -9.92 -10.18
CA GLY A 186 1.08 -8.66 -9.59
C GLY A 186 0.25 -7.43 -9.98
N VAL A 187 -0.94 -7.62 -10.55
CA VAL A 187 -1.85 -6.53 -10.93
C VAL A 187 -3.17 -6.65 -10.16
N SER A 188 -3.46 -5.65 -9.35
CA SER A 188 -4.72 -5.48 -8.63
C SER A 188 -5.68 -4.63 -9.46
N ARG A 189 -6.70 -5.24 -10.04
CA ARG A 189 -7.68 -4.54 -10.88
C ARG A 189 -8.62 -3.69 -10.03
N LYS A 190 -8.90 -2.47 -10.51
CA LYS A 190 -9.83 -1.50 -9.89
C LYS A 190 -11.01 -1.14 -10.81
N GLY A 191 -11.07 -1.76 -11.98
CA GLY A 191 -12.12 -1.54 -12.96
C GLY A 191 -11.88 -2.30 -14.27
N PRO A 192 -12.81 -2.18 -15.25
CA PRO A 192 -12.77 -2.97 -16.48
C PRO A 192 -11.80 -2.41 -17.55
N ALA A 193 -11.46 -1.12 -17.52
CA ALA A 193 -10.63 -0.52 -18.55
C ALA A 193 -9.14 -0.85 -18.37
N THR A 194 -8.39 -0.82 -19.47
CA THR A 194 -6.94 -1.00 -19.46
C THR A 194 -6.30 0.06 -18.58
N GLY A 195 -5.40 -0.37 -17.67
CA GLY A 195 -4.72 0.52 -16.73
C GLY A 195 -5.54 0.89 -15.48
N GLN A 196 -6.83 0.57 -15.41
CA GLN A 196 -7.59 0.68 -14.14
C GLN A 196 -7.16 -0.43 -13.17
N ALA A 197 -5.92 -0.35 -12.75
CA ALA A 197 -5.24 -1.29 -11.89
C ALA A 197 -4.06 -0.61 -11.22
N SER A 198 -3.54 -1.27 -10.21
CA SER A 198 -2.30 -0.90 -9.54
C SER A 198 -1.40 -2.13 -9.39
N HIS A 199 -0.11 -1.88 -9.24
CA HIS A 199 0.81 -2.81 -8.62
C HIS A 199 0.63 -2.69 -7.12
N TYR A 200 0.45 -3.81 -6.44
CA TYR A 200 0.07 -3.83 -5.04
C TYR A 200 0.72 -5.00 -4.31
N TYR A 201 1.44 -4.71 -3.24
CA TYR A 201 1.94 -5.72 -2.32
C TYR A 201 1.80 -5.26 -0.88
N SER A 202 1.83 -6.22 0.05
CA SER A 202 1.78 -5.97 1.49
C SER A 202 2.91 -6.66 2.26
N LEU A 203 3.30 -6.06 3.38
CA LEU A 203 3.96 -6.73 4.48
C LEU A 203 2.90 -7.01 5.54
N THR A 204 2.38 -8.22 5.54
CA THR A 204 1.15 -8.56 6.25
C THR A 204 1.30 -8.81 7.74
N ARG A 205 2.55 -8.96 8.22
CA ARG A 205 2.87 -9.14 9.64
C ARG A 205 4.19 -8.49 9.96
N LEU A 206 4.12 -7.33 10.61
CA LEU A 206 5.27 -6.55 11.05
C LEU A 206 5.34 -6.57 12.56
N THR A 207 6.35 -7.23 13.13
CA THR A 207 6.62 -7.09 14.57
C THR A 207 7.02 -5.64 14.83
N THR A 208 6.27 -4.98 15.70
CA THR A 208 6.38 -3.54 15.93
C THR A 208 6.76 -3.26 17.37
N ASP A 209 7.73 -2.39 17.56
CA ASP A 209 8.13 -1.83 18.86
C ASP A 209 8.40 -0.33 18.74
N GLY A 210 8.36 0.39 19.85
CA GLY A 210 8.65 1.81 19.84
C GLY A 210 7.94 2.59 20.95
N HIS A 211 7.62 3.84 20.63
CA HIS A 211 7.03 4.76 21.60
C HIS A 211 5.84 5.51 21.01
N ILE A 212 4.82 5.69 21.82
CA ILE A 212 3.70 6.61 21.61
C ILE A 212 3.76 7.70 22.66
N ARG A 213 3.78 8.97 22.23
CA ARG A 213 3.52 10.12 23.11
C ARG A 213 2.07 10.53 22.98
N LEU A 214 1.37 10.74 24.08
CA LEU A 214 -0.02 11.23 24.12
C LEU A 214 -0.10 12.34 25.18
N GLY A 215 -0.20 13.60 24.74
CA GLY A 215 -0.01 14.74 25.62
C GLY A 215 1.39 14.78 26.22
N ALA A 216 1.47 14.75 27.56
CA ALA A 216 2.72 14.73 28.31
C ALA A 216 3.27 13.30 28.55
N ASP A 217 2.42 12.28 28.39
CA ASP A 217 2.78 10.89 28.68
C ASP A 217 3.46 10.21 27.49
N THR A 218 4.43 9.35 27.77
CA THR A 218 5.11 8.50 26.76
C THR A 218 4.97 7.03 27.17
N PHE A 219 4.56 6.21 26.22
CA PHE A 219 4.33 4.78 26.40
C PHE A 219 5.30 4.00 25.51
N ALA A 220 6.13 3.14 26.10
CA ALA A 220 6.81 2.10 25.36
C ALA A 220 5.77 1.06 24.95
N VAL A 221 5.73 0.70 23.67
CA VAL A 221 4.70 -0.16 23.08
C VAL A 221 5.30 -1.26 22.24
N THR A 222 4.58 -2.39 22.16
CA THR A 222 4.85 -3.49 21.26
C THR A 222 3.56 -4.00 20.64
N GLY A 223 3.65 -4.66 19.47
CA GLY A 223 2.47 -5.24 18.82
C GLY A 223 2.73 -5.70 17.41
N LEU A 224 1.71 -5.68 16.60
CA LEU A 224 1.76 -6.04 15.19
C LEU A 224 1.30 -4.88 14.31
N GLY A 225 2.03 -4.68 13.22
CA GLY A 225 1.69 -3.76 12.15
C GLY A 225 1.44 -4.49 10.84
N TRP A 226 0.88 -3.75 9.92
CA TRP A 226 0.62 -4.09 8.53
C TRP A 226 1.13 -2.97 7.64
N MET A 227 1.60 -3.28 6.44
CA MET A 227 1.96 -2.27 5.44
C MET A 227 1.42 -2.67 4.08
N ASP A 228 0.79 -1.70 3.41
CA ASP A 228 0.46 -1.75 1.99
C ASP A 228 1.30 -0.76 1.22
N HIS A 229 1.81 -1.20 0.07
CA HIS A 229 2.41 -0.33 -0.93
C HIS A 229 1.72 -0.56 -2.26
N GLU A 230 1.19 0.51 -2.82
CA GLU A 230 0.42 0.44 -4.05
C GLU A 230 0.79 1.60 -4.97
N PHE A 231 1.02 1.30 -6.25
CA PHE A 231 1.37 2.31 -7.27
C PHE A 231 0.68 2.01 -8.60
N GLY A 232 0.16 3.08 -9.23
CA GLY A 232 -0.60 3.01 -10.47
C GLY A 232 -0.88 4.39 -11.05
N SER A 233 -1.58 4.46 -12.17
CA SER A 233 -1.82 5.74 -12.86
C SER A 233 -3.27 6.01 -13.24
N ALA A 234 -4.13 5.01 -13.18
CA ALA A 234 -5.53 5.15 -13.51
C ALA A 234 -6.38 5.51 -12.29
N ASP A 235 -7.42 6.26 -12.53
CA ASP A 235 -8.46 6.53 -11.54
C ASP A 235 -9.41 5.32 -11.42
N LEU A 236 -10.21 5.27 -10.35
CA LEU A 236 -11.28 4.29 -10.18
C LEU A 236 -12.30 4.38 -11.33
N ALA A 237 -12.98 3.28 -11.61
CA ALA A 237 -14.08 3.27 -12.56
C ALA A 237 -15.22 4.20 -12.11
N ASP A 238 -15.89 4.83 -13.09
CA ASP A 238 -16.93 5.83 -12.81
C ASP A 238 -18.14 5.31 -12.04
N ASN A 239 -18.40 4.03 -12.04
CA ASN A 239 -19.48 3.40 -11.29
C ASN A 239 -19.10 3.07 -9.84
N ILE A 240 -17.83 3.16 -9.46
CA ILE A 240 -17.35 2.92 -8.10
C ILE A 240 -17.47 4.20 -7.28
N VAL A 241 -18.09 4.11 -6.11
CA VAL A 241 -18.26 5.26 -5.19
C VAL A 241 -17.25 5.27 -4.04
N GLY A 242 -16.60 4.15 -3.78
CA GLY A 242 -15.61 3.98 -2.73
C GLY A 242 -15.28 2.50 -2.53
N TRP A 243 -14.56 2.21 -1.47
CA TRP A 243 -14.18 0.83 -1.10
C TRP A 243 -14.22 0.62 0.41
N ASP A 244 -14.31 -0.66 0.79
CA ASP A 244 -14.05 -1.16 2.12
C ASP A 244 -12.83 -2.08 2.03
N TRP A 245 -11.80 -1.80 2.80
CA TRP A 245 -10.59 -2.61 2.86
C TRP A 245 -10.39 -3.18 4.28
N PHE A 246 -9.90 -4.41 4.33
CA PHE A 246 -9.68 -5.16 5.58
C PHE A 246 -8.28 -5.74 5.58
N SER A 247 -7.54 -5.54 6.68
CA SER A 247 -6.37 -6.33 7.05
C SER A 247 -6.64 -7.03 8.36
N LEU A 248 -6.61 -8.35 8.37
CA LEU A 248 -6.83 -9.14 9.58
C LEU A 248 -5.64 -10.05 9.84
N GLN A 249 -5.11 -10.04 11.06
CA GLN A 249 -4.02 -10.87 11.52
C GLN A 249 -4.55 -11.81 12.59
N LEU A 250 -4.62 -13.10 12.29
CA LEU A 250 -5.20 -14.09 13.19
C LEU A 250 -4.13 -14.69 14.12
N ASN A 251 -4.57 -15.27 15.22
CA ASN A 251 -3.71 -15.87 16.23
C ASN A 251 -3.08 -17.21 15.81
N ASP A 252 -3.57 -17.84 14.74
CA ASP A 252 -2.96 -19.00 14.09
C ASP A 252 -1.85 -18.63 13.08
N SER A 253 -1.43 -17.37 13.09
CA SER A 253 -0.46 -16.80 12.17
C SER A 253 -0.91 -16.78 10.71
N THR A 254 -2.20 -16.83 10.44
CA THR A 254 -2.74 -16.50 9.12
C THR A 254 -3.17 -15.03 9.04
N GLU A 255 -3.17 -14.46 7.84
CA GLU A 255 -3.69 -13.12 7.59
C GLU A 255 -4.68 -13.15 6.43
N LEU A 256 -5.61 -12.21 6.48
CA LEU A 256 -6.55 -11.94 5.40
C LEU A 256 -6.46 -10.47 5.00
N MET A 257 -6.12 -10.20 3.74
CA MET A 257 -6.41 -8.93 3.09
C MET A 257 -7.65 -9.11 2.23
N TRP A 258 -8.59 -8.17 2.32
CA TRP A 258 -9.77 -8.13 1.47
C TRP A 258 -10.17 -6.69 1.14
N TYR A 259 -10.58 -6.44 -0.10
CA TYR A 259 -11.21 -5.18 -0.46
C TYR A 259 -12.50 -5.42 -1.26
N SER A 260 -13.48 -4.58 -1.00
CA SER A 260 -14.76 -4.52 -1.72
C SER A 260 -14.88 -3.15 -2.39
N LEU A 261 -14.78 -3.08 -3.70
CA LEU A 261 -15.12 -1.87 -4.46
C LEU A 261 -16.64 -1.76 -4.50
N ARG A 262 -17.20 -0.59 -4.13
CA ARG A 262 -18.63 -0.42 -3.97
C ARG A 262 -19.26 0.43 -5.06
N HIS A 263 -20.41 -0.05 -5.55
CA HIS A 263 -21.35 0.75 -6.36
C HIS A 263 -22.22 1.65 -5.49
N ALA A 264 -22.94 2.59 -6.13
CA ALA A 264 -23.81 3.55 -5.43
C ALA A 264 -24.98 2.88 -4.68
N ASP A 265 -25.43 1.71 -5.10
CA ASP A 265 -26.45 0.91 -4.44
C ASP A 265 -25.92 0.05 -3.30
N GLY A 266 -24.62 0.14 -3.01
CA GLY A 266 -23.92 -0.64 -1.99
C GLY A 266 -23.47 -2.02 -2.43
N SER A 267 -23.80 -2.46 -3.67
CA SER A 267 -23.35 -3.74 -4.19
C SER A 267 -21.84 -3.72 -4.46
N PRO A 268 -21.12 -4.85 -4.23
CA PRO A 268 -19.71 -4.94 -4.54
C PRO A 268 -19.48 -5.16 -6.03
N ASP A 269 -18.43 -4.53 -6.58
CA ASP A 269 -17.97 -4.73 -7.96
C ASP A 269 -17.23 -6.06 -8.11
N PRO A 270 -17.35 -6.78 -9.22
CA PRO A 270 -16.63 -8.02 -9.49
C PRO A 270 -15.09 -7.91 -9.48
N ALA A 271 -14.53 -6.71 -9.56
CA ALA A 271 -13.08 -6.48 -9.38
C ALA A 271 -12.66 -6.52 -7.90
N SER A 272 -13.61 -6.62 -6.96
CA SER A 272 -13.33 -6.87 -5.54
C SER A 272 -12.60 -8.20 -5.34
N GLY A 273 -11.80 -8.29 -4.30
CA GLY A 273 -11.04 -9.52 -4.03
C GLY A 273 -10.11 -9.38 -2.84
N GLY A 274 -9.22 -10.33 -2.70
CA GLY A 274 -8.29 -10.32 -1.58
C GLY A 274 -7.23 -11.42 -1.66
N THR A 275 -6.58 -11.66 -0.54
CA THR A 275 -5.54 -12.68 -0.41
C THR A 275 -5.57 -13.26 1.00
N LEU A 276 -5.63 -14.59 1.09
CA LEU A 276 -5.34 -15.32 2.31
C LEU A 276 -3.84 -15.61 2.37
N ILE A 277 -3.20 -15.30 3.48
CA ILE A 277 -1.79 -15.56 3.74
C ILE A 277 -1.69 -16.64 4.81
N LEU A 278 -1.01 -17.74 4.51
CA LEU A 278 -0.82 -18.86 5.42
C LEU A 278 0.29 -18.57 6.43
N ALA A 279 0.37 -19.39 7.48
CA ALA A 279 1.36 -19.23 8.55
C ALA A 279 2.81 -19.33 8.02
N ASP A 280 3.04 -20.10 6.97
CA ASP A 280 4.33 -20.27 6.30
C ASP A 280 4.68 -19.14 5.29
N GLY A 281 3.80 -18.15 5.12
CA GLY A 281 3.96 -17.04 4.19
C GLY A 281 3.46 -17.33 2.76
N GLN A 282 2.99 -18.54 2.45
CA GLN A 282 2.34 -18.79 1.17
C GLN A 282 1.04 -18.00 1.07
N SER A 283 0.74 -17.49 -0.12
CA SER A 283 -0.47 -16.71 -0.36
C SER A 283 -1.42 -17.41 -1.34
N ARG A 284 -2.72 -17.25 -1.08
CA ARG A 284 -3.80 -17.71 -1.95
C ARG A 284 -4.66 -16.53 -2.34
N PRO A 285 -4.70 -16.13 -3.62
CA PRO A 285 -5.63 -15.10 -4.10
C PRO A 285 -7.08 -15.55 -3.89
N LEU A 286 -7.93 -14.59 -3.53
CA LEU A 286 -9.37 -14.76 -3.38
C LEU A 286 -10.06 -13.81 -4.36
N THR A 287 -11.00 -14.37 -5.11
CA THR A 287 -11.85 -13.62 -6.02
C THR A 287 -13.09 -13.08 -5.29
N PHE A 288 -13.79 -12.16 -5.91
CA PHE A 288 -15.09 -11.66 -5.45
C PHE A 288 -16.08 -12.75 -5.02
N GLN A 289 -16.04 -13.95 -5.66
CA GLN A 289 -16.94 -15.05 -5.35
C GLN A 289 -16.51 -15.89 -4.13
N ASP A 290 -15.25 -15.78 -3.70
CA ASP A 290 -14.69 -16.61 -2.64
C ASP A 290 -15.07 -16.14 -1.24
N LEU A 291 -15.40 -14.84 -1.06
CA LEU A 291 -15.68 -14.27 0.23
C LEU A 291 -16.87 -13.31 0.19
N THR A 292 -17.76 -13.46 1.16
CA THR A 292 -18.89 -12.55 1.38
C THR A 292 -18.63 -11.71 2.61
N VAL A 293 -18.87 -10.41 2.52
CA VAL A 293 -18.84 -9.44 3.63
C VAL A 293 -20.26 -8.96 3.88
N GLU A 294 -20.83 -9.29 5.05
CA GLU A 294 -22.16 -8.87 5.47
C GLU A 294 -22.05 -7.85 6.60
N PRO A 295 -22.45 -6.58 6.40
CA PRO A 295 -22.50 -5.58 7.48
C PRO A 295 -23.68 -5.88 8.43
N LEU A 296 -23.42 -5.98 9.73
CA LEU A 296 -24.41 -6.36 10.76
C LEU A 296 -24.85 -5.19 11.64
N ALA A 297 -24.01 -4.19 11.84
CA ALA A 297 -24.32 -3.02 12.66
C ALA A 297 -23.67 -1.78 12.05
N HIS A 298 -24.21 -0.61 12.38
CA HIS A 298 -23.74 0.66 11.83
C HIS A 298 -23.66 1.73 12.92
N TRP A 299 -22.81 2.71 12.68
CA TRP A 299 -22.70 3.95 13.43
C TRP A 299 -22.84 5.14 12.45
N THR A 300 -23.49 6.21 12.90
CA THR A 300 -23.64 7.43 12.11
C THR A 300 -22.75 8.51 12.70
N SER A 301 -21.84 9.03 11.87
CA SER A 301 -20.96 10.12 12.25
C SER A 301 -21.75 11.39 12.56
N GLN A 302 -21.44 12.02 13.69
CA GLN A 302 -22.03 13.32 14.05
C GLN A 302 -21.39 14.47 13.27
N ARG A 303 -20.23 14.25 12.64
CA ARG A 303 -19.50 15.25 11.84
C ARG A 303 -19.98 15.28 10.40
N SER A 304 -19.92 14.15 9.72
CA SER A 304 -20.23 14.05 8.29
C SER A 304 -21.67 13.60 7.99
N GLY A 305 -22.36 12.99 8.96
CA GLY A 305 -23.63 12.31 8.74
C GLY A 305 -23.49 10.95 8.04
N ALA A 306 -22.28 10.53 7.69
CA ALA A 306 -22.02 9.25 7.04
C ALA A 306 -22.38 8.07 7.96
N ARG A 307 -22.92 7.02 7.37
CA ARG A 307 -23.34 5.82 8.10
C ARG A 307 -22.40 4.68 7.81
N TYR A 308 -21.44 4.45 8.68
CA TYR A 308 -20.42 3.42 8.55
C TYR A 308 -20.83 2.10 9.19
N PRO A 309 -20.61 0.94 8.54
CA PRO A 309 -20.62 -0.35 9.22
C PRO A 309 -19.65 -0.39 10.40
N GLN A 310 -20.00 -1.15 11.44
CA GLN A 310 -19.18 -1.29 12.65
C GLN A 310 -19.02 -2.74 13.08
N ARG A 311 -19.79 -3.63 12.49
CA ARG A 311 -19.68 -5.06 12.66
C ARG A 311 -19.95 -5.74 11.33
N TRP A 312 -19.13 -6.72 11.02
CA TRP A 312 -19.24 -7.48 9.77
C TRP A 312 -19.16 -8.98 10.05
N ARG A 313 -19.80 -9.75 9.19
CA ARG A 313 -19.57 -11.18 9.07
C ARG A 313 -18.86 -11.46 7.76
N LEU A 314 -17.67 -12.07 7.86
CA LEU A 314 -16.90 -12.52 6.72
C LEU A 314 -17.04 -14.03 6.60
N THR A 315 -17.48 -14.52 5.44
CA THR A 315 -17.68 -15.94 5.19
C THR A 315 -17.00 -16.34 3.88
N ALA A 316 -16.06 -17.29 3.96
CA ALA A 316 -15.36 -17.85 2.81
C ALA A 316 -15.32 -19.38 2.92
N PRO A 317 -16.38 -20.08 2.45
CA PRO A 317 -16.51 -21.55 2.60
C PRO A 317 -15.38 -22.33 1.93
N SER A 318 -14.87 -21.86 0.79
CA SER A 318 -13.80 -22.51 0.02
C SER A 318 -12.47 -22.65 0.78
N ILE A 319 -12.29 -21.84 1.84
CA ILE A 319 -11.11 -21.87 2.73
C ILE A 319 -11.49 -22.17 4.20
N GLY A 320 -12.76 -22.52 4.45
CA GLY A 320 -13.25 -22.83 5.79
C GLY A 320 -13.17 -21.67 6.77
N LEU A 321 -13.36 -20.43 6.29
CA LEU A 321 -13.27 -19.21 7.10
C LEU A 321 -14.65 -18.64 7.42
N HIS A 322 -14.89 -18.34 8.70
CA HIS A 322 -16.05 -17.62 9.18
C HIS A 322 -15.65 -16.72 10.34
N LEU A 323 -15.70 -15.41 10.12
CA LEU A 323 -15.28 -14.41 11.11
C LEU A 323 -16.37 -13.38 11.36
N ASP A 324 -16.62 -13.06 12.63
CA ASP A 324 -17.27 -11.82 13.07
C ASP A 324 -16.16 -10.80 13.35
N VAL A 325 -16.20 -9.67 12.64
CA VAL A 325 -15.28 -8.54 12.78
C VAL A 325 -16.02 -7.37 13.41
N VAL A 326 -15.42 -6.73 14.41
CA VAL A 326 -16.06 -5.66 15.19
C VAL A 326 -15.09 -4.50 15.37
N SER A 327 -15.54 -3.27 15.10
CA SER A 327 -14.74 -2.07 15.40
C SER A 327 -14.51 -1.94 16.91
N GLN A 328 -13.29 -1.56 17.29
CA GLN A 328 -12.96 -1.37 18.71
C GLN A 328 -13.32 0.02 19.23
N LEU A 329 -13.54 0.97 18.35
CA LEU A 329 -14.07 2.30 18.62
C LEU A 329 -14.95 2.73 17.44
N ALA A 330 -16.13 3.26 17.70
CA ALA A 330 -17.06 3.63 16.62
C ALA A 330 -16.59 4.86 15.84
N ASP A 331 -16.17 5.91 16.52
CA ASP A 331 -15.69 7.15 15.88
C ASP A 331 -14.19 7.07 15.60
N GLN A 332 -13.83 6.55 14.41
CA GLN A 332 -12.49 6.58 13.84
C GLN A 332 -12.54 7.22 12.43
N GLU A 333 -13.38 8.25 12.27
CA GLU A 333 -13.52 9.00 11.04
C GLU A 333 -12.45 10.09 10.94
N LEU A 334 -11.78 10.16 9.80
CA LEU A 334 -10.85 11.23 9.43
C LEU A 334 -11.53 12.19 8.44
N ASP A 335 -11.42 13.49 8.73
CA ASP A 335 -11.69 14.56 7.77
C ASP A 335 -10.34 15.14 7.32
N THR A 336 -9.98 14.89 6.07
CA THR A 336 -8.68 15.30 5.51
C THR A 336 -8.82 16.46 4.53
N ALA A 337 -9.65 17.45 4.89
CA ALA A 337 -9.95 18.62 4.08
C ALA A 337 -8.69 19.44 3.71
N HIS A 338 -7.63 19.36 4.50
CA HIS A 338 -6.37 20.08 4.26
C HIS A 338 -5.39 19.34 3.34
N SER A 339 -5.65 18.06 3.03
CA SER A 339 -4.79 17.24 2.19
C SER A 339 -5.57 16.58 1.04
N THR A 340 -6.07 15.37 1.20
CA THR A 340 -6.76 14.62 0.13
C THR A 340 -8.18 15.10 -0.16
N GLN A 341 -8.76 15.90 0.73
CA GLN A 341 -10.16 16.37 0.68
C GLN A 341 -11.16 15.20 0.66
N VAL A 342 -10.86 14.14 1.37
CA VAL A 342 -11.69 12.95 1.52
C VAL A 342 -12.04 12.77 2.99
N THR A 343 -13.32 12.52 3.28
CA THR A 343 -13.75 12.04 4.59
C THR A 343 -13.90 10.52 4.52
N TYR A 344 -13.20 9.80 5.39
CA TYR A 344 -13.19 8.34 5.43
C TYR A 344 -13.05 7.82 6.86
N TRP A 345 -13.43 6.57 7.06
CA TRP A 345 -13.26 5.88 8.34
C TRP A 345 -12.11 4.89 8.23
N ASP A 346 -11.20 4.92 9.19
CA ASP A 346 -10.03 4.04 9.22
C ASP A 346 -9.70 3.66 10.65
N GLY A 347 -9.92 2.39 11.01
CA GLY A 347 -9.94 2.06 12.41
C GLY A 347 -9.61 0.63 12.79
N ALA A 348 -9.18 0.51 14.04
CA ALA A 348 -8.85 -0.74 14.69
C ALA A 348 -10.08 -1.63 14.87
N VAL A 349 -9.95 -2.90 14.49
CA VAL A 349 -10.99 -3.93 14.62
C VAL A 349 -10.45 -5.16 15.35
N SER A 350 -11.35 -5.94 15.93
CA SER A 350 -11.09 -7.30 16.42
C SER A 350 -11.86 -8.31 15.58
N ALA A 351 -11.35 -9.51 15.45
CA ALA A 351 -11.98 -10.62 14.76
C ALA A 351 -12.09 -11.84 15.67
N THR A 352 -13.22 -12.55 15.60
CA THR A 352 -13.44 -13.81 16.28
C THR A 352 -14.20 -14.75 15.37
N GLY A 353 -13.92 -16.06 15.44
CA GLY A 353 -14.64 -17.01 14.61
C GLY A 353 -13.93 -18.33 14.44
N GLN A 354 -13.98 -18.88 13.24
CA GLN A 354 -13.38 -20.17 12.90
C GLN A 354 -12.59 -20.09 11.60
N ALA A 355 -11.45 -20.75 11.57
CA ALA A 355 -10.67 -21.01 10.37
C ALA A 355 -10.36 -22.51 10.30
N ARG A 356 -10.75 -23.14 9.19
CA ARG A 356 -10.53 -24.60 8.96
C ARG A 356 -11.05 -25.49 10.09
N GLY A 357 -12.19 -25.09 10.68
CA GLY A 357 -12.85 -25.82 11.79
C GLY A 357 -12.26 -25.58 13.17
N ALA A 358 -11.19 -24.78 13.30
CA ALA A 358 -10.62 -24.39 14.60
C ALA A 358 -11.04 -22.95 14.98
N PRO A 359 -11.28 -22.68 16.29
CA PRO A 359 -11.57 -21.32 16.75
C PRO A 359 -10.33 -20.42 16.56
N VAL A 360 -10.57 -19.21 16.07
CA VAL A 360 -9.55 -18.20 15.89
C VAL A 360 -10.01 -16.86 16.44
N THR A 361 -9.02 -16.07 16.85
CA THR A 361 -9.18 -14.67 17.21
C THR A 361 -8.14 -13.85 16.46
N GLY A 362 -8.35 -12.55 16.33
CA GLY A 362 -7.37 -11.69 15.67
C GLY A 362 -7.67 -10.22 15.89
N ASN A 363 -6.76 -9.42 15.38
CA ASN A 363 -6.86 -7.97 15.29
C ASN A 363 -6.60 -7.52 13.87
N GLY A 364 -6.97 -6.30 13.54
CA GLY A 364 -6.72 -5.75 12.22
C GLY A 364 -7.18 -4.31 12.11
N TYR A 365 -7.29 -3.87 10.87
CA TYR A 365 -7.80 -2.56 10.49
C TYR A 365 -8.84 -2.71 9.37
N VAL A 366 -9.77 -1.77 9.35
CA VAL A 366 -10.73 -1.60 8.27
C VAL A 366 -10.67 -0.15 7.82
N GLU A 367 -10.55 0.08 6.53
CA GLU A 367 -10.68 1.39 5.90
C GLU A 367 -11.96 1.43 5.05
N MET A 368 -12.73 2.50 5.18
CA MET A 368 -14.00 2.69 4.46
C MET A 368 -14.06 4.08 3.84
N THR A 369 -14.05 4.14 2.51
CA THR A 369 -14.15 5.39 1.74
C THR A 369 -15.50 5.51 1.05
N GLY A 370 -15.89 6.72 0.66
CA GLY A 370 -17.09 6.93 -0.15
C GLY A 370 -18.42 6.81 0.60
N TYR A 371 -18.42 6.91 1.92
CA TYR A 371 -19.64 6.92 2.75
C TYR A 371 -20.15 8.33 3.05
N ALA A 372 -19.24 9.27 3.32
CA ALA A 372 -19.59 10.68 3.53
C ALA A 372 -19.93 11.38 2.20
N GLU A 373 -19.12 11.14 1.21
CA GLU A 373 -19.31 11.57 -0.17
C GLU A 373 -18.66 10.55 -1.10
N ARG A 374 -19.10 10.50 -2.35
CA ARG A 374 -18.45 9.66 -3.36
C ARG A 374 -16.96 9.97 -3.42
N PHE A 375 -16.13 8.92 -3.33
CA PHE A 375 -14.70 9.07 -3.49
C PHE A 375 -14.39 9.64 -4.88
N ARG A 376 -13.67 10.75 -4.90
CA ARG A 376 -13.12 11.35 -6.11
C ARG A 376 -11.68 11.72 -5.83
N GLN A 377 -10.79 11.29 -6.67
CA GLN A 377 -9.41 11.70 -6.60
C GLN A 377 -9.34 13.16 -7.09
N LYS A 378 -9.41 14.11 -6.16
CA LYS A 378 -9.51 15.56 -6.47
C LYS A 378 -8.17 16.23 -6.77
N LEU A 379 -7.04 15.50 -6.63
CA LEU A 379 -5.68 16.04 -6.81
C LEU A 379 -4.99 15.44 -8.03
#